data_dbfdad49e185ab8dd1dcc0dd722d0850
#
_entry.id   dbfdad49e185ab8dd1dcc0dd722d0850
#
_cell.length_a   1.000
_cell.length_b   1.000
_cell.length_c   1.000
_cell.angle_alpha   90.00
_cell.angle_beta   90.00
_cell.angle_gamma   90.00
#
_symmetry.space_group_name_H-M   'P 1'
#
loop_
_entity.id
_entity.type
_entity.pdbx_description
1 polymer ?
#
loop_
_entity_poly.entity_id
_entity_poly.type
_entity_poly.pdbx_seq_one_letter_code
_entity_poly.pdbx_strand_id
1 'polypeptide(L)'
;AEERRSKIFSITKLSEAQLKEYYDPQKIKEERGVFARECLMLLHQAMQDGHLPDCKMTNANWEKWKLTSDIVQQWIKDCCTTQPDDKDFSSHLYGLYIKYCNINGYKKRLSRPQLVQDLKKKGFQKKNSVRIGEKVASGFFGIHAKNDWT
;
A
#
# COMPACT_ATOMS: atom_id res chain seq x y z
N ALA A 1 -8.02 14.00 -1.57
CA ALA A 1 -9.46 14.05 -1.28
C ALA A 1 -10.07 12.66 -1.03
N GLU A 2 -9.63 11.60 -1.72
CA GLU A 2 -10.09 10.21 -1.50
C GLU A 2 -9.61 9.63 -0.15
N GLU A 3 -8.44 10.00 0.28
CA GLU A 3 -7.82 9.52 1.53
C GLU A 3 -8.65 9.86 2.78
N ARG A 4 -9.40 10.96 2.73
CA ARG A 4 -10.26 11.40 3.84
C ARG A 4 -11.62 10.70 3.92
N ARG A 5 -12.02 9.98 2.88
CA ARG A 5 -13.37 9.38 2.77
C ARG A 5 -13.40 7.88 3.04
N SER A 6 -12.24 7.20 3.07
CA SER A 6 -12.17 5.76 3.20
C SER A 6 -11.57 5.35 4.54
N LYS A 7 -12.27 4.49 5.27
CA LYS A 7 -11.77 3.81 6.45
C LYS A 7 -11.72 2.31 6.17
N ILE A 8 -10.58 1.68 6.43
CA ILE A 8 -10.37 0.27 6.14
C ILE A 8 -10.36 -0.51 7.46
N PHE A 9 -11.28 -1.45 7.57
CA PHE A 9 -11.42 -2.32 8.73
C PHE A 9 -11.06 -3.76 8.36
N SER A 10 -10.32 -4.42 9.25
CA SER A 10 -10.12 -5.86 9.16
C SER A 10 -11.20 -6.57 9.95
N ILE A 11 -11.89 -7.50 9.30
CA ILE A 11 -12.88 -8.36 9.94
C ILE A 11 -12.28 -9.77 10.02
N THR A 12 -12.16 -10.30 11.23
CA THR A 12 -11.73 -11.68 11.45
C THR A 12 -12.91 -12.61 11.24
N LYS A 13 -12.78 -13.55 10.30
CA LYS A 13 -13.79 -14.58 10.09
C LYS A 13 -13.76 -15.54 11.31
N LEU A 14 -14.88 -15.63 12.00
CA LEU A 14 -15.06 -16.60 13.09
C LEU A 14 -15.27 -18.00 12.52
N SER A 15 -14.79 -19.02 13.22
CA SER A 15 -15.12 -20.42 12.91
C SER A 15 -16.59 -20.72 13.24
N GLU A 16 -17.15 -21.78 12.65
CA GLU A 16 -18.52 -22.17 12.95
C GLU A 16 -18.76 -22.49 14.43
N ALA A 17 -17.76 -23.06 15.13
CA ALA A 17 -17.83 -23.32 16.56
C ALA A 17 -17.90 -22.01 17.36
N GLN A 18 -17.05 -21.03 17.03
CA GLN A 18 -17.10 -19.70 17.65
C GLN A 18 -18.41 -18.97 17.34
N LEU A 19 -18.94 -19.08 16.12
CA LEU A 19 -20.23 -18.51 15.77
C LEU A 19 -21.36 -19.08 16.62
N LYS A 20 -21.39 -20.40 16.85
CA LYS A 20 -22.38 -21.04 17.70
C LYS A 20 -22.26 -20.64 19.17
N GLU A 21 -21.05 -20.44 19.68
CA GLU A 21 -20.78 -20.02 21.04
C GLU A 21 -21.20 -18.55 21.27
N TYR A 22 -20.91 -17.65 20.32
CA TYR A 22 -21.17 -16.21 20.47
C TYR A 22 -22.53 -15.77 19.91
N TYR A 23 -23.15 -16.57 19.04
CA TYR A 23 -24.43 -16.22 18.42
C TYR A 23 -25.59 -16.66 19.30
N ASP A 24 -26.06 -15.78 20.17
CA ASP A 24 -27.31 -15.91 20.93
C ASP A 24 -28.30 -14.84 20.42
N PRO A 25 -29.37 -15.26 19.68
CA PRO A 25 -30.35 -14.32 19.15
C PRO A 25 -31.08 -13.53 20.22
N GLN A 26 -31.28 -14.10 21.39
CA GLN A 26 -31.99 -13.45 22.50
C GLN A 26 -31.09 -12.36 23.10
N LYS A 27 -29.85 -12.69 23.41
CA LYS A 27 -28.85 -11.74 23.91
C LYS A 27 -28.63 -10.58 22.96
N ILE A 28 -28.57 -10.85 21.65
CA ILE A 28 -28.44 -9.79 20.61
C ILE A 28 -29.66 -8.85 20.65
N LYS A 29 -30.87 -9.37 20.84
CA LYS A 29 -32.08 -8.53 20.96
C LYS A 29 -32.03 -7.65 22.19
N GLU A 30 -31.57 -8.16 23.33
CA GLU A 30 -31.45 -7.41 24.58
C GLU A 30 -30.38 -6.30 24.46
N GLU A 31 -29.22 -6.61 23.87
CA GLU A 31 -28.12 -5.68 23.73
C GLU A 31 -28.31 -4.65 22.61
N ARG A 32 -29.24 -4.89 21.67
CA ARG A 32 -29.43 -4.03 20.49
C ARG A 32 -29.69 -2.56 20.84
N GLY A 33 -30.48 -2.31 21.87
CA GLY A 33 -30.79 -0.94 22.33
C GLY A 33 -29.57 -0.22 22.90
N VAL A 34 -28.75 -0.92 23.66
CA VAL A 34 -27.48 -0.39 24.22
C VAL A 34 -26.50 -0.11 23.10
N PHE A 35 -26.31 -1.04 22.16
CA PHE A 35 -25.44 -0.89 21.02
C PHE A 35 -25.86 0.31 20.14
N ALA A 36 -27.16 0.45 19.84
CA ALA A 36 -27.67 1.57 19.05
C ALA A 36 -27.40 2.92 19.74
N ARG A 37 -27.59 2.99 21.06
CA ARG A 37 -27.28 4.18 21.86
C ARG A 37 -25.80 4.54 21.77
N GLU A 38 -24.91 3.58 21.96
CA GLU A 38 -23.46 3.80 21.86
C GLU A 38 -23.05 4.30 20.45
N CYS A 39 -23.61 3.69 19.41
CA CYS A 39 -23.37 4.17 18.03
C CYS A 39 -23.84 5.60 17.82
N LEU A 40 -24.99 6.00 18.35
CA LEU A 40 -25.51 7.35 18.25
C LEU A 40 -24.64 8.35 19.03
N MET A 41 -24.16 8.00 20.20
CA MET A 41 -23.24 8.84 20.98
C MET A 41 -21.91 9.05 20.24
N LEU A 42 -21.32 8.00 19.70
CA LEU A 42 -20.09 8.10 18.91
C LEU A 42 -20.30 8.91 17.63
N LEU A 43 -21.44 8.76 16.96
CA LEU A 43 -21.78 9.57 15.79
C LEU A 43 -21.91 11.05 16.16
N HIS A 44 -22.62 11.35 17.24
CA HIS A 44 -22.77 12.72 17.74
C HIS A 44 -21.40 13.35 18.03
N GLN A 45 -20.52 12.63 18.73
CA GLN A 45 -19.16 13.08 18.99
C GLN A 45 -18.39 13.33 17.70
N ALA A 46 -18.43 12.40 16.74
CA ALA A 46 -17.77 12.54 15.46
C ALA A 46 -18.27 13.74 14.64
N MET A 47 -19.58 14.07 14.77
CA MET A 47 -20.17 15.26 14.13
C MET A 47 -19.67 16.55 14.77
N GLN A 48 -19.50 16.58 16.09
CA GLN A 48 -18.93 17.75 16.81
C GLN A 48 -17.45 17.94 16.45
N ASP A 49 -16.69 16.87 16.39
CA ASP A 49 -15.25 16.89 16.09
C ASP A 49 -14.96 17.11 14.60
N GLY A 50 -15.98 16.95 13.73
CA GLY A 50 -15.85 17.07 12.27
C GLY A 50 -15.11 15.90 11.60
N HIS A 51 -14.80 14.85 12.35
CA HIS A 51 -14.14 13.66 11.82
C HIS A 51 -14.51 12.40 12.63
N LEU A 52 -14.41 11.23 12.00
CA LEU A 52 -14.48 9.95 12.70
C LEU A 52 -13.19 9.71 13.48
N PRO A 53 -13.27 9.15 14.71
CA PRO A 53 -12.08 8.85 15.50
C PRO A 53 -11.14 7.91 14.75
N ASP A 54 -9.85 8.21 14.82
CA ASP A 54 -8.82 7.38 14.24
C ASP A 54 -8.42 6.27 15.23
N CYS A 55 -8.26 5.06 14.73
CA CYS A 55 -7.71 3.99 15.54
C CYS A 55 -6.41 3.44 14.91
N LYS A 56 -5.51 2.94 15.77
CA LYS A 56 -4.22 2.40 15.34
C LYS A 56 -4.37 1.27 14.32
N MET A 57 -5.39 0.40 14.51
CA MET A 57 -5.66 -0.71 13.59
C MET A 57 -6.11 -0.21 12.21
N THR A 58 -6.99 0.79 12.15
CA THR A 58 -7.47 1.37 10.88
C THR A 58 -6.31 2.01 10.12
N ASN A 59 -5.44 2.73 10.80
CA ASN A 59 -4.28 3.37 10.19
C ASN A 59 -3.27 2.32 9.70
N ALA A 60 -3.00 1.26 10.48
CA ALA A 60 -2.14 0.17 10.06
C ALA A 60 -2.70 -0.58 8.83
N ASN A 61 -4.02 -0.82 8.79
CA ASN A 61 -4.69 -1.44 7.65
C ASN A 61 -4.65 -0.54 6.41
N TRP A 62 -4.78 0.78 6.59
CA TRP A 62 -4.66 1.75 5.51
C TRP A 62 -3.27 1.75 4.87
N GLU A 63 -2.22 1.77 5.71
CA GLU A 63 -0.84 1.68 5.22
C GLU A 63 -0.57 0.35 4.51
N LYS A 64 -1.06 -0.76 5.06
CA LYS A 64 -0.97 -2.07 4.42
C LYS A 64 -1.69 -2.10 3.07
N TRP A 65 -2.88 -1.51 2.99
CA TRP A 65 -3.65 -1.43 1.76
C TRP A 65 -2.96 -0.54 0.72
N LYS A 66 -2.42 0.61 1.10
CA LYS A 66 -1.61 1.47 0.22
C LYS A 66 -0.45 0.68 -0.39
N LEU A 67 0.30 -0.02 0.44
CA LEU A 67 1.41 -0.86 0.00
C LEU A 67 0.96 -1.94 -0.98
N THR A 68 -0.14 -2.64 -0.70
CA THR A 68 -0.65 -3.71 -1.58
C THR A 68 -1.29 -3.18 -2.86
N SER A 69 -1.79 -1.95 -2.87
CA SER A 69 -2.39 -1.31 -4.06
C SER A 69 -1.36 -0.69 -4.99
N ASP A 70 -0.17 -0.36 -4.48
CA ASP A 70 0.91 0.25 -5.24
C ASP A 70 1.96 -0.81 -5.63
N ILE A 71 1.77 -1.39 -6.82
CA ILE A 71 2.66 -2.42 -7.38
C ILE A 71 4.12 -1.91 -7.48
N VAL A 72 4.31 -0.63 -7.80
CA VAL A 72 5.65 -0.06 -7.91
C VAL A 72 6.32 0.04 -6.55
N GLN A 73 5.58 0.42 -5.52
CA GLN A 73 6.09 0.47 -4.15
C GLN A 73 6.47 -0.91 -3.63
N GLN A 74 5.65 -1.94 -3.93
CA GLN A 74 5.98 -3.31 -3.59
C GLN A 74 7.25 -3.78 -4.31
N TRP A 75 7.33 -3.55 -5.63
CA TRP A 75 8.51 -3.88 -6.40
C TRP A 75 9.77 -3.21 -5.87
N ILE A 76 9.70 -1.92 -5.51
CA ILE A 76 10.84 -1.21 -4.90
C ILE A 76 11.28 -1.90 -3.60
N LYS A 77 10.32 -2.22 -2.72
CA LYS A 77 10.60 -2.86 -1.43
C LYS A 77 11.24 -4.24 -1.60
N ASP A 78 10.72 -5.04 -2.52
CA ASP A 78 11.12 -6.44 -2.69
C ASP A 78 12.41 -6.58 -3.49
N CYS A 79 12.56 -5.78 -4.56
CA CYS A 79 13.59 -5.97 -5.57
C CYS A 79 14.64 -4.88 -5.66
N CYS A 80 14.50 -3.78 -4.90
CA CYS A 80 15.45 -2.67 -4.99
C CYS A 80 16.11 -2.35 -3.64
N THR A 81 17.26 -1.71 -3.69
CA THR A 81 17.87 -0.96 -2.58
C THR A 81 17.63 0.53 -2.82
N THR A 82 17.54 1.30 -1.73
CA THR A 82 17.22 2.73 -1.78
C THR A 82 18.20 3.53 -0.93
N GLN A 83 19.50 3.37 -1.21
CA GLN A 83 20.56 4.15 -0.56
C GLN A 83 20.80 5.45 -1.35
N PRO A 84 21.26 6.52 -0.70
CA PRO A 84 21.53 7.80 -1.38
C PRO A 84 22.49 7.70 -2.58
N ASP A 85 23.48 6.81 -2.50
CA ASP A 85 24.51 6.60 -3.53
C ASP A 85 24.10 5.57 -4.59
N ASP A 86 22.96 4.90 -4.38
CA ASP A 86 22.45 3.93 -5.35
C ASP A 86 22.14 4.61 -6.69
N LYS A 87 22.45 3.92 -7.77
CA LYS A 87 22.15 4.38 -9.13
C LYS A 87 21.90 3.20 -10.04
N ASP A 88 20.94 3.38 -10.95
CA ASP A 88 20.65 2.36 -11.94
C ASP A 88 20.09 2.98 -13.23
N PHE A 89 20.22 2.24 -14.33
CA PHE A 89 19.68 2.68 -15.62
C PHE A 89 18.17 2.51 -15.69
N SER A 90 17.48 3.49 -16.27
CA SER A 90 16.03 3.44 -16.46
C SER A 90 15.56 2.23 -17.27
N SER A 91 16.37 1.74 -18.21
CA SER A 91 16.08 0.54 -18.99
C SER A 91 16.16 -0.74 -18.15
N HIS A 92 17.16 -0.83 -17.30
CA HIS A 92 17.37 -1.96 -16.39
C HIS A 92 16.24 -2.05 -15.37
N LEU A 93 15.96 -0.93 -14.67
CA LEU A 93 14.85 -0.84 -13.73
C LEU A 93 13.50 -1.24 -14.35
N TYR A 94 13.24 -0.77 -15.59
CA TYR A 94 12.01 -1.14 -16.29
C TYR A 94 11.95 -2.62 -16.64
N GLY A 95 13.06 -3.21 -17.10
CA GLY A 95 13.12 -4.64 -17.40
C GLY A 95 12.80 -5.52 -16.17
N LEU A 96 13.38 -5.17 -15.03
CA LEU A 96 13.13 -5.88 -13.76
C LEU A 96 11.71 -5.64 -13.22
N TYR A 97 11.16 -4.44 -13.37
CA TYR A 97 9.76 -4.19 -13.04
C TYR A 97 8.80 -5.08 -13.85
N ILE A 98 9.03 -5.21 -15.16
CA ILE A 98 8.22 -6.09 -16.01
C ILE A 98 8.37 -7.56 -15.60
N LYS A 99 9.60 -8.00 -15.28
CA LYS A 99 9.86 -9.37 -14.79
C LYS A 99 9.10 -9.62 -13.47
N TYR A 100 9.17 -8.69 -12.53
CA TYR A 100 8.43 -8.73 -11.26
C TYR A 100 6.91 -8.85 -11.48
N CYS A 101 6.35 -8.03 -12.37
CA CYS A 101 4.93 -8.09 -12.72
C CYS A 101 4.53 -9.44 -13.33
N ASN A 102 5.40 -10.03 -14.16
CA ASN A 102 5.15 -11.34 -14.76
C ASN A 102 5.11 -12.45 -13.70
N ILE A 103 6.10 -12.49 -12.82
CA ILE A 103 6.22 -13.51 -11.77
C ILE A 103 5.02 -13.44 -10.81
N ASN A 104 4.58 -12.23 -10.46
CA ASN A 104 3.47 -12.02 -9.52
C ASN A 104 2.09 -11.99 -10.20
N GLY A 105 1.99 -12.23 -11.51
CA GLY A 105 0.72 -12.30 -12.23
C GLY A 105 -0.02 -10.97 -12.39
N TYR A 106 0.66 -9.83 -12.25
CA TYR A 106 0.05 -8.52 -12.43
C TYR A 106 -0.28 -8.25 -13.90
N LYS A 107 -1.57 -8.19 -14.24
CA LYS A 107 -2.05 -7.93 -15.61
C LYS A 107 -1.91 -6.47 -16.02
N LYS A 108 -2.16 -5.53 -15.09
CA LYS A 108 -2.01 -4.08 -15.32
C LYS A 108 -0.56 -3.68 -15.01
N ARG A 109 0.17 -3.27 -16.03
CA ARG A 109 1.57 -2.83 -15.91
C ARG A 109 1.68 -1.40 -16.38
N LEU A 110 2.55 -0.65 -15.72
CA LEU A 110 2.89 0.69 -16.19
C LEU A 110 3.78 0.60 -17.43
N SER A 111 3.57 1.48 -18.38
CA SER A 111 4.50 1.72 -19.46
C SER A 111 5.80 2.36 -18.93
N ARG A 112 6.88 2.30 -19.70
CA ARG A 112 8.16 2.89 -19.28
C ARG A 112 8.06 4.38 -18.91
N PRO A 113 7.36 5.26 -19.69
CA PRO A 113 7.16 6.65 -19.29
C PRO A 113 6.38 6.80 -17.98
N GLN A 114 5.36 5.97 -17.76
CA GLN A 114 4.56 6.00 -16.53
C GLN A 114 5.38 5.56 -15.31
N LEU A 115 6.20 4.51 -15.42
CA LEU A 115 7.10 4.08 -14.35
C LEU A 115 8.11 5.21 -14.01
N VAL A 116 8.66 5.86 -15.02
CA VAL A 116 9.58 7.00 -14.81
C VAL A 116 8.90 8.14 -14.07
N GLN A 117 7.65 8.46 -14.40
CA GLN A 117 6.89 9.49 -13.68
C GLN A 117 6.58 9.08 -12.22
N ASP A 118 6.25 7.83 -12.01
CA ASP A 118 5.93 7.31 -10.68
C ASP A 118 7.16 7.28 -9.77
N LEU A 119 8.31 6.83 -10.27
CA LEU A 119 9.58 6.89 -9.54
C LEU A 119 9.96 8.33 -9.16
N LYS A 120 9.73 9.31 -10.07
CA LYS A 120 9.94 10.72 -9.73
C LYS A 120 9.01 11.21 -8.61
N LYS A 121 7.72 10.83 -8.64
CA LYS A 121 6.75 11.16 -7.58
C LYS A 121 7.15 10.57 -6.22
N LYS A 122 7.83 9.40 -6.23
CA LYS A 122 8.37 8.74 -5.04
C LYS A 122 9.70 9.34 -4.54
N GLY A 123 10.19 10.39 -5.19
CA GLY A 123 11.38 11.15 -4.77
C GLY A 123 12.69 10.73 -5.41
N PHE A 124 12.71 9.75 -6.32
CA PHE A 124 13.93 9.35 -7.02
C PHE A 124 14.32 10.36 -8.10
N GLN A 125 15.60 10.73 -8.13
CA GLN A 125 16.12 11.73 -9.07
C GLN A 125 16.47 11.10 -10.41
N LYS A 126 15.78 11.52 -11.48
CA LYS A 126 16.13 11.10 -12.84
C LYS A 126 17.25 11.99 -13.38
N LYS A 127 18.28 11.38 -13.96
CA LYS A 127 19.33 12.08 -14.76
C LYS A 127 19.43 11.46 -16.14
N ASN A 128 19.73 12.31 -17.12
CA ASN A 128 19.88 11.88 -18.52
C ASN A 128 21.22 11.17 -18.77
N SER A 129 22.21 11.39 -17.88
CA SER A 129 23.53 10.79 -17.96
C SER A 129 23.91 10.25 -16.58
N VAL A 130 23.78 8.94 -16.40
CA VAL A 130 24.24 8.18 -15.24
C VAL A 130 25.34 7.25 -15.71
N ARG A 131 26.50 7.29 -15.05
CA ARG A 131 27.62 6.39 -15.36
C ARG A 131 27.63 5.22 -14.37
N ILE A 132 27.65 4.00 -14.90
CA ILE A 132 27.81 2.75 -14.14
C ILE A 132 28.88 1.93 -14.86
N GLY A 133 30.07 1.85 -14.26
CA GLY A 133 31.25 1.31 -14.93
C GLY A 133 31.59 2.12 -16.19
N GLU A 134 31.73 1.44 -17.32
CA GLU A 134 32.04 2.08 -18.61
C GLU A 134 30.80 2.59 -19.36
N LYS A 135 29.60 2.23 -18.91
CA LYS A 135 28.35 2.59 -19.59
C LYS A 135 27.78 3.89 -19.07
N VAL A 136 27.25 4.70 -20.01
CA VAL A 136 26.56 5.96 -19.71
C VAL A 136 25.19 5.93 -20.37
N ALA A 137 24.12 6.07 -19.58
CA ALA A 137 22.74 6.12 -20.07
C ALA A 137 21.83 6.90 -19.11
N SER A 138 20.58 7.13 -19.53
CA SER A 138 19.60 7.73 -18.63
C SER A 138 19.23 6.79 -17.48
N GLY A 139 19.23 7.31 -16.27
CA GLY A 139 18.99 6.50 -15.07
C GLY A 139 18.41 7.28 -13.91
N PHE A 140 18.40 6.64 -12.77
CA PHE A 140 17.94 7.20 -11.50
C PHE A 140 19.04 7.12 -10.45
N PHE A 141 19.00 8.08 -9.52
CA PHE A 141 19.77 8.09 -8.28
C PHE A 141 18.85 7.79 -7.10
N GLY A 142 19.42 7.17 -6.06
CA GLY A 142 18.70 6.76 -4.85
C GLY A 142 17.98 5.42 -5.01
N ILE A 143 18.19 4.69 -6.11
CA ILE A 143 17.61 3.37 -6.32
C ILE A 143 18.53 2.48 -7.15
N HIS A 144 18.68 1.23 -6.72
CA HIS A 144 19.40 0.19 -7.46
C HIS A 144 18.67 -1.14 -7.35
N ALA A 145 18.57 -1.88 -8.42
CA ALA A 145 17.95 -3.19 -8.43
C ALA A 145 18.89 -4.25 -7.85
N LYS A 146 18.37 -5.10 -6.95
CA LYS A 146 19.12 -6.23 -6.38
C LYS A 146 19.39 -7.27 -7.46
N ASN A 147 20.64 -7.73 -7.57
CA ASN A 147 21.05 -8.70 -8.58
C ASN A 147 20.47 -10.12 -8.37
N ASP A 148 19.94 -10.42 -7.19
CA ASP A 148 19.44 -11.76 -6.82
C ASP A 148 18.08 -12.13 -7.44
N TRP A 149 17.52 -11.27 -8.29
CA TRP A 149 16.26 -11.47 -9.01
C TRP A 149 16.46 -11.88 -10.49
N THR A 150 17.57 -12.54 -10.79
CA THR A 150 17.81 -13.09 -12.12
C THR A 150 17.33 -14.52 -12.26
#